data_a1f51afe8df849a287025a5ed548c95a
#
_entry.id   a1f51afe8df849a287025a5ed548c95a
#
_cell.length_a   1.000
_cell.length_b   1.000
_cell.length_c   1.000
_cell.angle_alpha   90.00
_cell.angle_beta   90.00
_cell.angle_gamma   90.00
#
_symmetry.space_group_name_H-M   'P 1'
#
loop_
_entity.id
_entity.type
_entity.pdbx_description
1 polymer ?
#
loop_
_entity_poly.entity_id
_entity_poly.type
_entity_poly.pdbx_seq_one_letter_code
_entity_poly.pdbx_strand_id
1 'polypeptide(L)'
;GPGDRPPSRVPNAAGDRLRPVMTVWNRLEPLLGKVQKPARYIGCEDGAQIPEHRPQAAAWLLGYPDTYEIGLPNQGLQILREIINEHPLGVAERTYAPWTDLEELLRANDVPLFSVDSHRAAADFDIMAFNLSAELTYTNLVNLIDLAGCPIRSADRDPHHLLIGVGGHCTYNPEPIADFVDFVVLGDGEEVVSEITEVVADWKVAGKPDRISVLRALAGIVGVYVPSLYEAVHDADGRLLETVPIDPAAPPVVEKRTVADL
;
A
#
# COMPACT_ATOMS: atom_id res chain seq x y z
N GLY A 1 -62.33 -15.73 -8.86
CA GLY A 1 -61.65 -14.77 -9.70
C GLY A 1 -60.13 -14.93 -9.55
N PRO A 2 -59.31 -14.92 -10.62
CA PRO A 2 -57.88 -15.16 -10.54
C PRO A 2 -57.12 -13.93 -10.09
N GLY A 3 -56.16 -14.16 -9.21
CA GLY A 3 -55.33 -13.17 -8.58
C GLY A 3 -54.35 -12.46 -9.54
N ASP A 4 -54.27 -11.17 -9.39
CA ASP A 4 -53.30 -10.26 -9.98
C ASP A 4 -51.91 -10.55 -9.38
N ARG A 5 -50.97 -10.97 -10.22
CA ARG A 5 -49.54 -10.94 -9.91
C ARG A 5 -48.99 -9.59 -10.37
N PRO A 6 -48.24 -8.87 -9.53
CA PRO A 6 -47.54 -7.68 -9.99
C PRO A 6 -46.39 -8.05 -10.94
N PRO A 7 -46.11 -7.20 -11.96
CA PRO A 7 -45.09 -7.48 -12.94
C PRO A 7 -43.70 -7.53 -12.34
N SER A 8 -42.92 -8.54 -12.76
CA SER A 8 -41.51 -8.71 -12.47
C SER A 8 -40.71 -7.46 -12.88
N ARG A 9 -40.06 -6.81 -11.91
CA ARG A 9 -39.07 -5.77 -12.17
C ARG A 9 -37.91 -6.37 -12.95
N VAL A 10 -37.76 -5.98 -14.19
CA VAL A 10 -36.53 -6.17 -14.99
C VAL A 10 -35.44 -5.34 -14.30
N PRO A 11 -34.22 -5.89 -14.04
CA PRO A 11 -33.11 -5.10 -13.55
C PRO A 11 -32.73 -4.09 -14.65
N ASN A 12 -32.83 -2.83 -14.31
CA ASN A 12 -32.40 -1.73 -15.16
C ASN A 12 -30.87 -1.75 -15.21
N ALA A 13 -30.31 -2.23 -16.31
CA ALA A 13 -28.89 -2.12 -16.65
C ALA A 13 -28.58 -0.65 -17.03
N ALA A 14 -28.69 0.24 -16.07
CA ALA A 14 -28.29 1.63 -16.19
C ALA A 14 -27.04 1.83 -15.37
N GLY A 15 -25.90 1.77 -16.08
CA GLY A 15 -24.69 2.50 -15.79
C GLY A 15 -24.23 2.48 -14.32
N ASP A 16 -23.30 1.62 -14.04
CA ASP A 16 -22.35 1.79 -12.94
C ASP A 16 -21.62 3.14 -13.18
N ARG A 17 -22.25 4.23 -12.76
CA ARG A 17 -21.61 5.55 -12.75
C ARG A 17 -20.54 5.42 -11.68
N LEU A 18 -19.28 5.38 -12.11
CA LEU A 18 -18.11 5.53 -11.27
C LEU A 18 -18.47 6.56 -10.19
N ARG A 19 -18.54 6.11 -8.93
CA ARG A 19 -18.71 7.04 -7.81
C ARG A 19 -17.57 8.04 -7.93
N PRO A 20 -17.82 9.36 -7.90
CA PRO A 20 -16.72 10.31 -7.90
C PRO A 20 -15.85 9.98 -6.70
N VAL A 21 -14.56 9.74 -6.95
CA VAL A 21 -13.58 9.48 -5.89
C VAL A 21 -13.58 10.74 -5.02
N MET A 22 -14.07 10.59 -3.80
CA MET A 22 -14.09 11.69 -2.84
C MET A 22 -12.67 11.86 -2.31
N THR A 23 -11.98 12.91 -2.77
CA THR A 23 -10.72 13.30 -2.16
C THR A 23 -10.97 13.80 -0.74
N VAL A 24 -9.98 13.67 0.13
CA VAL A 24 -10.08 14.20 1.49
C VAL A 24 -9.92 15.73 1.54
N TRP A 25 -9.69 16.39 0.39
CA TRP A 25 -9.35 17.81 0.31
C TRP A 25 -10.31 18.72 1.07
N ASN A 26 -11.61 18.57 0.86
CA ASN A 26 -12.62 19.40 1.51
C ASN A 26 -12.59 19.32 3.05
N ARG A 27 -12.05 18.23 3.61
CA ARG A 27 -11.88 18.04 5.06
C ARG A 27 -10.49 18.45 5.52
N LEU A 28 -9.47 18.32 4.65
CA LEU A 28 -8.08 18.67 4.92
C LEU A 28 -7.84 20.19 4.84
N GLU A 29 -8.33 20.85 3.78
CA GLU A 29 -8.07 22.27 3.51
C GLU A 29 -8.33 23.19 4.72
N PRO A 30 -9.45 23.06 5.47
CA PRO A 30 -9.70 23.89 6.66
C PRO A 30 -8.72 23.65 7.80
N LEU A 31 -8.01 22.51 7.80
CA LEU A 31 -7.02 22.16 8.83
C LEU A 31 -5.65 22.76 8.54
N LEU A 32 -5.32 22.99 7.26
CA LEU A 32 -4.01 23.47 6.84
C LEU A 32 -3.62 24.82 7.43
N GLY A 33 -4.58 25.69 7.72
CA GLY A 33 -4.33 26.96 8.39
C GLY A 33 -3.91 26.84 9.87
N LYS A 34 -3.98 25.63 10.45
CA LYS A 34 -3.66 25.34 11.86
C LYS A 34 -2.32 24.62 12.05
N VAL A 35 -1.65 24.25 10.96
CA VAL A 35 -0.37 23.54 11.00
C VAL A 35 0.80 24.46 10.68
N GLN A 36 2.00 24.09 11.16
CA GLN A 36 3.20 24.91 10.98
C GLN A 36 3.67 25.01 9.52
N LYS A 37 3.53 23.94 8.75
CA LYS A 37 4.03 23.88 7.36
C LYS A 37 3.00 23.24 6.43
N PRO A 38 1.98 23.97 5.97
CA PRO A 38 0.95 23.45 5.08
C PRO A 38 1.50 22.87 3.76
N ALA A 39 2.60 23.42 3.27
CA ALA A 39 3.24 23.00 2.01
C ALA A 39 3.64 21.51 1.98
N ARG A 40 3.82 20.87 3.13
CA ARG A 40 4.09 19.42 3.24
C ARG A 40 2.98 18.55 2.66
N TYR A 41 1.77 19.08 2.57
CA TYR A 41 0.54 18.30 2.40
C TYR A 41 -0.26 18.63 1.16
N ILE A 42 0.25 19.52 0.30
CA ILE A 42 -0.52 20.07 -0.83
C ILE A 42 0.02 19.66 -2.21
N GLY A 43 1.14 18.90 -2.28
CA GLY A 43 1.69 18.39 -3.54
C GLY A 43 1.98 19.48 -4.57
N CYS A 44 2.57 20.60 -4.14
CA CYS A 44 2.78 21.79 -4.97
C CYS A 44 4.21 21.91 -5.52
N GLU A 45 4.94 20.81 -5.65
CA GLU A 45 6.28 20.83 -6.22
C GLU A 45 6.23 21.27 -7.68
N ASP A 46 7.28 21.99 -8.12
CA ASP A 46 7.41 22.37 -9.50
C ASP A 46 7.50 21.15 -10.41
N GLY A 47 6.64 21.10 -11.42
CA GLY A 47 6.52 19.95 -12.31
C GLY A 47 5.73 18.75 -11.75
N ALA A 48 5.09 18.89 -10.58
CA ALA A 48 4.23 17.82 -10.03
C ALA A 48 3.12 17.45 -11.02
N GLN A 49 2.95 16.15 -11.26
CA GLN A 49 1.88 15.60 -12.08
C GLN A 49 1.04 14.63 -11.26
N ILE A 50 -0.28 14.78 -11.36
CA ILE A 50 -1.24 13.85 -10.78
C ILE A 50 -1.50 12.76 -11.83
N PRO A 51 -1.17 11.49 -11.56
CA PRO A 51 -1.40 10.41 -12.51
C PRO A 51 -2.89 10.10 -12.65
N GLU A 52 -3.28 9.64 -13.85
CA GLU A 52 -4.65 9.22 -14.10
C GLU A 52 -4.92 7.82 -13.54
N HIS A 53 -5.89 7.71 -12.64
CA HIS A 53 -6.34 6.43 -12.11
C HIS A 53 -7.26 5.71 -13.10
N ARG A 54 -6.85 4.51 -13.50
CA ARG A 54 -7.62 3.63 -14.39
C ARG A 54 -8.20 2.46 -13.57
N PRO A 55 -9.46 2.08 -13.79
CA PRO A 55 -10.13 1.04 -12.98
C PRO A 55 -9.39 -0.30 -12.93
N GLN A 56 -8.72 -0.68 -14.04
CA GLN A 56 -7.98 -1.92 -14.15
C GLN A 56 -6.54 -1.85 -13.61
N ALA A 57 -6.02 -0.65 -13.39
CA ALA A 57 -4.65 -0.48 -12.92
C ALA A 57 -4.54 -0.71 -11.40
N ALA A 58 -3.46 -1.36 -10.99
CA ALA A 58 -3.09 -1.43 -9.58
C ALA A 58 -2.68 -0.04 -9.09
N ALA A 59 -3.36 0.45 -8.07
CA ALA A 59 -3.12 1.76 -7.49
C ALA A 59 -2.18 1.64 -6.29
N TRP A 60 -1.01 2.29 -6.39
CA TRP A 60 0.03 2.30 -5.39
C TRP A 60 0.05 3.63 -4.63
N LEU A 61 0.13 3.54 -3.32
CA LEU A 61 0.48 4.66 -2.45
C LEU A 61 1.89 4.41 -1.92
N LEU A 62 2.88 5.05 -2.53
CA LEU A 62 4.28 4.92 -2.14
C LEU A 62 4.57 5.84 -0.96
N GLY A 63 4.98 5.25 0.16
CA GLY A 63 5.22 5.94 1.40
C GLY A 63 6.69 6.00 1.82
N TYR A 64 7.06 7.11 2.43
CA TYR A 64 8.26 7.19 3.25
C TYR A 64 7.83 7.44 4.70
N PRO A 65 8.16 6.56 5.66
CA PRO A 65 7.62 6.67 7.02
C PRO A 65 8.36 7.70 7.88
N ASP A 66 8.55 8.88 7.31
CA ASP A 66 9.07 10.09 7.93
C ASP A 66 8.41 11.31 7.28
N THR A 67 8.75 12.50 7.76
CA THR A 67 8.19 13.75 7.25
C THR A 67 8.50 13.99 5.77
N TYR A 68 7.70 14.83 5.15
CA TYR A 68 7.83 15.22 3.75
C TYR A 68 9.26 15.65 3.37
N GLU A 69 9.93 16.46 4.21
CA GLU A 69 11.27 16.97 3.92
C GLU A 69 12.36 15.89 3.92
N ILE A 70 12.13 14.81 4.65
CA ILE A 70 13.04 13.65 4.70
C ILE A 70 12.71 12.68 3.57
N GLY A 71 11.44 12.46 3.28
CA GLY A 71 11.00 11.48 2.30
C GLY A 71 11.05 11.97 0.86
N LEU A 72 10.75 13.24 0.58
CA LEU A 72 10.72 13.79 -0.78
C LEU A 72 12.03 13.61 -1.56
N PRO A 73 13.23 13.84 -0.96
CA PRO A 73 14.50 13.67 -1.67
C PRO A 73 14.90 12.20 -1.91
N ASN A 74 14.13 11.23 -1.44
CA ASN A 74 14.45 9.81 -1.63
C ASN A 74 14.32 9.42 -3.10
N GLN A 75 15.46 9.25 -3.78
CA GLN A 75 15.51 8.93 -5.21
C GLN A 75 14.88 7.57 -5.51
N GLY A 76 15.09 6.55 -4.67
CA GLY A 76 14.52 5.23 -4.88
C GLY A 76 12.99 5.28 -4.96
N LEU A 77 12.34 6.04 -4.08
CA LEU A 77 10.89 6.21 -4.11
C LEU A 77 10.42 6.92 -5.39
N GLN A 78 11.17 7.94 -5.86
CA GLN A 78 10.85 8.65 -7.10
C GLN A 78 11.01 7.76 -8.33
N ILE A 79 12.09 6.96 -8.40
CA ILE A 79 12.34 5.99 -9.48
C ILE A 79 11.22 4.96 -9.55
N LEU A 80 10.86 4.35 -8.41
CA LEU A 80 9.77 3.37 -8.37
C LEU A 80 8.43 3.99 -8.78
N ARG A 81 8.15 5.22 -8.35
CA ARG A 81 6.96 5.96 -8.76
C ARG A 81 6.90 6.14 -10.27
N GLU A 82 8.01 6.51 -10.89
CA GLU A 82 8.10 6.71 -12.34
C GLU A 82 7.87 5.39 -13.08
N ILE A 83 8.58 4.32 -12.72
CA ILE A 83 8.42 2.98 -13.30
C ILE A 83 6.96 2.51 -13.23
N ILE A 84 6.32 2.63 -12.07
CA ILE A 84 4.92 2.21 -11.92
C ILE A 84 3.99 3.08 -12.77
N ASN A 85 4.22 4.38 -12.89
CA ASN A 85 3.38 5.27 -13.69
C ASN A 85 3.58 5.10 -15.19
N GLU A 86 4.75 4.65 -15.65
CA GLU A 86 5.00 4.25 -17.01
C GLU A 86 4.39 2.88 -17.36
N HIS A 87 4.15 2.04 -16.35
CA HIS A 87 3.56 0.72 -16.55
C HIS A 87 2.06 0.83 -16.93
N PRO A 88 1.59 0.12 -18.00
CA PRO A 88 0.21 0.24 -18.48
C PRO A 88 -0.85 -0.16 -17.44
N LEU A 89 -0.50 -1.03 -16.49
CA LEU A 89 -1.37 -1.51 -15.42
C LEU A 89 -1.05 -0.89 -14.05
N GLY A 90 -0.23 0.14 -13.99
CA GLY A 90 0.19 0.80 -12.74
C GLY A 90 -0.29 2.24 -12.65
N VAL A 91 -0.46 2.71 -11.42
CA VAL A 91 -0.59 4.12 -11.07
C VAL A 91 -0.04 4.31 -9.65
N ALA A 92 0.85 5.28 -9.45
CA ALA A 92 1.50 5.50 -8.16
C ALA A 92 1.46 6.96 -7.73
N GLU A 93 1.06 7.17 -6.48
CA GLU A 93 1.08 8.45 -5.79
C GLU A 93 1.90 8.32 -4.49
N ARG A 94 2.19 9.44 -3.84
CA ARG A 94 3.10 9.51 -2.68
C ARG A 94 2.36 9.84 -1.39
N THR A 95 2.90 9.35 -0.28
CA THR A 95 2.49 9.75 1.06
C THR A 95 3.70 9.81 2.01
N TYR A 96 3.58 10.60 3.06
CA TYR A 96 4.61 10.80 4.08
C TYR A 96 3.97 10.83 5.46
N ALA A 97 4.76 10.63 6.51
CA ALA A 97 4.27 10.77 7.85
C ALA A 97 3.86 12.23 8.12
N PRO A 98 2.63 12.50 8.54
CA PRO A 98 2.24 13.83 8.95
C PRO A 98 3.03 14.22 10.20
N TRP A 99 3.35 15.52 10.33
CA TRP A 99 3.88 16.03 11.59
C TRP A 99 2.80 15.96 12.67
N THR A 100 3.21 15.98 13.92
CA THR A 100 2.30 15.79 15.06
C THR A 100 1.11 16.74 15.07
N ASP A 101 1.30 17.99 14.63
CA ASP A 101 0.24 18.99 14.54
C ASP A 101 -0.86 18.62 13.53
N LEU A 102 -0.48 18.10 12.36
CA LEU A 102 -1.48 17.61 11.41
C LEU A 102 -2.06 16.27 11.87
N GLU A 103 -1.25 15.35 12.39
CA GLU A 103 -1.74 14.05 12.85
C GLU A 103 -2.86 14.19 13.90
N GLU A 104 -2.66 15.05 14.90
CA GLU A 104 -3.68 15.35 15.92
C GLU A 104 -4.98 15.85 15.26
N LEU A 105 -4.87 16.74 14.27
CA LEU A 105 -6.03 17.27 13.55
C LEU A 105 -6.72 16.21 12.68
N LEU A 106 -5.96 15.34 12.01
CA LEU A 106 -6.52 14.23 11.22
C LEU A 106 -7.35 13.31 12.12
N ARG A 107 -6.78 12.89 13.25
CA ARG A 107 -7.48 12.03 14.22
C ARG A 107 -8.72 12.71 14.81
N ALA A 108 -8.61 13.99 15.22
CA ALA A 108 -9.71 14.72 15.81
C ALA A 108 -10.88 14.99 14.84
N ASN A 109 -10.64 14.94 13.54
CA ASN A 109 -11.65 15.21 12.50
C ASN A 109 -11.97 13.97 11.63
N ASP A 110 -11.52 12.77 12.02
CA ASP A 110 -11.69 11.51 11.28
C ASP A 110 -11.22 11.60 9.82
N VAL A 111 -10.19 12.41 9.52
CA VAL A 111 -9.59 12.48 8.19
C VAL A 111 -8.54 11.39 8.08
N PRO A 112 -8.67 10.42 7.14
CA PRO A 112 -7.69 9.35 7.00
C PRO A 112 -6.39 9.86 6.38
N LEU A 113 -5.33 9.04 6.44
CA LEU A 113 -4.12 9.23 5.65
C LEU A 113 -4.48 9.36 4.17
N PHE A 114 -3.72 10.17 3.45
CA PHE A 114 -4.01 10.51 2.05
C PHE A 114 -2.73 10.63 1.23
N SER A 115 -2.90 10.57 -0.10
CA SER A 115 -1.84 10.93 -1.05
C SER A 115 -1.62 12.45 -1.05
N VAL A 116 -0.36 12.87 -1.05
CA VAL A 116 -0.01 14.30 -1.24
C VAL A 116 -0.22 14.77 -2.67
N ASP A 117 -0.30 13.86 -3.65
CA ASP A 117 -0.46 14.19 -5.06
C ASP A 117 -1.93 14.57 -5.39
N SER A 118 -2.89 13.66 -5.19
CA SER A 118 -4.30 13.87 -5.53
C SER A 118 -5.22 14.10 -4.33
N HIS A 119 -4.70 13.97 -3.10
CA HIS A 119 -5.48 13.96 -1.86
C HIS A 119 -6.55 12.86 -1.80
N ARG A 120 -6.30 11.74 -2.48
CA ARG A 120 -7.08 10.52 -2.39
C ARG A 120 -6.80 9.84 -1.05
N ALA A 121 -7.85 9.30 -0.40
CA ALA A 121 -7.67 8.54 0.83
C ALA A 121 -6.80 7.29 0.61
N ALA A 122 -5.95 6.94 1.57
CA ALA A 122 -5.10 5.76 1.48
C ALA A 122 -5.89 4.47 1.22
N ALA A 123 -7.07 4.34 1.81
CA ALA A 123 -7.96 3.19 1.62
C ALA A 123 -8.49 3.00 0.18
N ASP A 124 -8.37 4.02 -0.68
CA ASP A 124 -8.77 3.95 -2.10
C ASP A 124 -7.67 3.40 -3.01
N PHE A 125 -6.50 3.03 -2.46
CA PHE A 125 -5.42 2.38 -3.16
C PHE A 125 -5.49 0.86 -2.99
N ASP A 126 -4.80 0.11 -3.85
CA ASP A 126 -4.71 -1.35 -3.75
C ASP A 126 -3.49 -1.76 -2.90
N ILE A 127 -2.43 -0.98 -2.96
CA ILE A 127 -1.16 -1.21 -2.26
C ILE A 127 -0.72 0.06 -1.57
N MET A 128 -0.26 -0.04 -0.32
CA MET A 128 0.53 1.00 0.35
C MET A 128 1.90 0.41 0.66
N ALA A 129 2.94 0.90 -0.01
CA ALA A 129 4.29 0.36 0.11
C ALA A 129 5.28 1.41 0.63
N PHE A 130 6.17 0.99 1.53
CA PHE A 130 7.08 1.89 2.23
C PHE A 130 8.54 1.56 1.96
N ASN A 131 9.36 2.61 1.80
CA ASN A 131 10.81 2.49 1.83
C ASN A 131 11.30 2.57 3.29
N LEU A 132 11.84 1.48 3.81
CA LEU A 132 12.39 1.38 5.16
C LEU A 132 13.92 1.48 5.11
N SER A 133 14.43 2.69 5.29
CA SER A 133 15.88 2.96 5.29
C SER A 133 16.52 2.94 6.68
N ALA A 134 15.71 3.00 7.76
CA ALA A 134 16.16 2.98 9.14
C ALA A 134 15.12 2.33 10.05
N GLU A 135 15.54 1.49 11.00
CA GLU A 135 14.67 0.76 11.93
C GLU A 135 13.89 1.69 12.86
N LEU A 136 14.42 2.87 13.16
CA LEU A 136 13.73 3.85 13.99
C LEU A 136 12.42 4.36 13.37
N THR A 137 12.17 4.10 12.08
CA THR A 137 10.91 4.44 11.41
C THR A 137 9.83 3.35 11.49
N TYR A 138 10.10 2.20 12.11
CA TYR A 138 9.12 1.11 12.24
C TYR A 138 7.85 1.52 12.96
N THR A 139 7.96 2.33 14.01
CA THR A 139 6.78 2.86 14.71
C THR A 139 5.96 3.81 13.85
N ASN A 140 6.63 4.58 12.98
CA ASN A 140 5.96 5.45 12.02
C ASN A 140 5.22 4.63 10.95
N LEU A 141 5.81 3.51 10.49
CA LEU A 141 5.11 2.57 9.59
C LEU A 141 3.78 2.12 10.19
N VAL A 142 3.81 1.63 11.43
CA VAL A 142 2.59 1.16 12.12
C VAL A 142 1.58 2.29 12.30
N ASN A 143 2.05 3.49 12.64
CA ASN A 143 1.20 4.68 12.76
C ASN A 143 0.53 5.07 11.43
N LEU A 144 1.24 4.96 10.30
CA LEU A 144 0.69 5.25 8.98
C LEU A 144 -0.35 4.21 8.54
N ILE A 145 -0.16 2.93 8.90
CA ILE A 145 -1.17 1.87 8.68
C ILE A 145 -2.46 2.21 9.45
N ASP A 146 -2.34 2.62 10.71
CA ASP A 146 -3.46 3.04 11.55
C ASP A 146 -4.18 4.27 10.99
N LEU A 147 -3.43 5.31 10.61
CA LEU A 147 -3.97 6.52 9.98
C LEU A 147 -4.66 6.25 8.64
N ALA A 148 -4.23 5.21 7.92
CA ALA A 148 -4.88 4.76 6.68
C ALA A 148 -6.24 4.07 6.94
N GLY A 149 -6.60 3.81 8.20
CA GLY A 149 -7.78 3.05 8.57
C GLY A 149 -7.68 1.56 8.23
N CYS A 150 -6.46 1.05 8.05
CA CYS A 150 -6.20 -0.35 7.77
C CYS A 150 -5.91 -1.10 9.08
N PRO A 151 -6.40 -2.34 9.26
CA PRO A 151 -6.01 -3.15 10.40
C PRO A 151 -4.49 -3.25 10.53
N ILE A 152 -3.96 -2.99 11.73
CA ILE A 152 -2.53 -2.94 11.98
C ILE A 152 -1.88 -4.29 11.68
N ARG A 153 -2.45 -5.39 12.19
CA ARG A 153 -1.95 -6.73 11.93
C ARG A 153 -2.41 -7.24 10.58
N SER A 154 -1.49 -7.83 9.82
CA SER A 154 -1.79 -8.43 8.51
C SER A 154 -2.84 -9.54 8.59
N ALA A 155 -2.85 -10.30 9.69
CA ALA A 155 -3.81 -11.38 9.93
C ALA A 155 -5.28 -10.90 10.07
N ASP A 156 -5.49 -9.63 10.41
CA ASP A 156 -6.83 -9.04 10.58
C ASP A 156 -7.38 -8.41 9.29
N ARG A 157 -6.62 -8.48 8.18
CA ARG A 157 -7.00 -7.88 6.89
C ARG A 157 -7.79 -8.85 6.02
N ASP A 158 -8.83 -8.34 5.39
CA ASP A 158 -9.63 -9.03 4.38
C ASP A 158 -9.30 -8.54 2.94
N PRO A 159 -9.92 -9.09 1.87
CA PRO A 159 -9.65 -8.67 0.49
C PRO A 159 -9.98 -7.20 0.17
N HIS A 160 -10.78 -6.52 0.99
CA HIS A 160 -11.13 -5.12 0.77
C HIS A 160 -10.06 -4.15 1.31
N HIS A 161 -9.23 -4.62 2.25
CA HIS A 161 -8.11 -3.83 2.75
C HIS A 161 -6.96 -3.80 1.74
N LEU A 162 -6.27 -2.67 1.66
CA LEU A 162 -5.07 -2.54 0.84
C LEU A 162 -3.96 -3.50 1.30
N LEU A 163 -3.06 -3.85 0.39
CA LEU A 163 -1.86 -4.61 0.70
C LEU A 163 -0.79 -3.68 1.26
N ILE A 164 -0.13 -4.08 2.35
CA ILE A 164 0.98 -3.33 2.93
C ILE A 164 2.29 -3.99 2.51
N GLY A 165 3.08 -3.27 1.74
CA GLY A 165 4.41 -3.70 1.28
C GLY A 165 5.53 -2.87 1.90
N VAL A 166 6.72 -3.46 1.99
CA VAL A 166 7.93 -2.76 2.41
C VAL A 166 9.13 -3.16 1.56
N GLY A 167 10.03 -2.21 1.34
CA GLY A 167 11.32 -2.40 0.70
C GLY A 167 12.39 -1.53 1.37
N GLY A 168 13.63 -1.60 0.92
CA GLY A 168 14.74 -0.81 1.44
C GLY A 168 15.69 -1.60 2.36
N HIS A 169 16.70 -0.93 2.90
CA HIS A 169 17.81 -1.59 3.60
C HIS A 169 17.39 -2.41 4.83
N CYS A 170 16.36 -1.96 5.56
CA CYS A 170 15.92 -2.65 6.78
C CYS A 170 15.18 -3.96 6.50
N THR A 171 14.77 -4.23 5.26
CA THR A 171 14.01 -5.42 4.90
C THR A 171 14.84 -6.71 4.88
N TYR A 172 16.16 -6.62 4.97
CA TYR A 172 17.02 -7.80 5.17
C TYR A 172 16.83 -8.47 6.53
N ASN A 173 16.21 -7.79 7.49
CA ASN A 173 15.72 -8.36 8.73
C ASN A 173 14.23 -8.01 8.89
N PRO A 174 13.32 -8.73 8.22
CA PRO A 174 11.91 -8.38 8.17
C PRO A 174 11.12 -8.78 9.43
N GLU A 175 11.63 -9.71 10.24
CA GLU A 175 10.90 -10.29 11.36
C GLU A 175 10.34 -9.29 12.38
N PRO A 176 11.03 -8.17 12.73
CA PRO A 176 10.46 -7.19 13.65
C PRO A 176 9.15 -6.55 13.18
N ILE A 177 8.88 -6.56 11.87
CA ILE A 177 7.70 -5.96 11.24
C ILE A 177 6.80 -6.97 10.52
N ALA A 178 7.14 -8.26 10.55
CA ALA A 178 6.46 -9.33 9.82
C ALA A 178 4.95 -9.39 10.10
N ASP A 179 4.53 -9.17 11.34
CA ASP A 179 3.11 -9.17 11.73
C ASP A 179 2.28 -8.02 11.10
N PHE A 180 2.94 -6.95 10.63
CA PHE A 180 2.29 -5.71 10.19
C PHE A 180 2.26 -5.55 8.68
N VAL A 181 3.02 -6.35 7.93
CA VAL A 181 3.15 -6.22 6.48
C VAL A 181 2.64 -7.47 5.76
N ASP A 182 2.19 -7.30 4.53
CA ASP A 182 1.70 -8.40 3.70
C ASP A 182 2.82 -8.99 2.84
N PHE A 183 3.74 -8.14 2.39
CA PHE A 183 4.90 -8.59 1.62
C PHE A 183 6.11 -7.67 1.84
N VAL A 184 7.28 -8.24 1.64
CA VAL A 184 8.59 -7.59 1.79
C VAL A 184 9.38 -7.79 0.50
N VAL A 185 9.93 -6.72 -0.04
CA VAL A 185 10.84 -6.77 -1.20
C VAL A 185 12.27 -6.79 -0.71
N LEU A 186 13.01 -7.84 -1.06
CA LEU A 186 14.42 -8.04 -0.75
C LEU A 186 15.28 -7.72 -1.98
N GLY A 187 16.08 -6.67 -1.91
CA GLY A 187 16.96 -6.23 -3.00
C GLY A 187 16.39 -5.09 -3.83
N ASP A 188 16.72 -5.08 -5.12
CA ASP A 188 16.41 -3.99 -6.05
C ASP A 188 14.91 -4.01 -6.45
N GLY A 189 14.29 -2.85 -6.44
CA GLY A 189 12.83 -2.72 -6.61
C GLY A 189 12.38 -2.49 -8.05
N GLU A 190 13.27 -2.08 -8.94
CA GLU A 190 12.95 -1.52 -10.25
C GLU A 190 12.16 -2.47 -11.15
N GLU A 191 12.54 -3.75 -11.19
CA GLU A 191 11.80 -4.76 -11.95
C GLU A 191 10.64 -5.34 -11.15
N VAL A 192 10.87 -5.61 -9.86
CA VAL A 192 9.90 -6.25 -8.95
C VAL A 192 8.59 -5.46 -8.86
N VAL A 193 8.62 -4.13 -8.85
CA VAL A 193 7.39 -3.32 -8.77
C VAL A 193 6.50 -3.51 -10.00
N SER A 194 7.07 -3.79 -11.18
CA SER A 194 6.30 -4.11 -12.38
C SER A 194 5.60 -5.47 -12.25
N GLU A 195 6.31 -6.50 -11.79
CA GLU A 195 5.76 -7.84 -11.58
C GLU A 195 4.66 -7.82 -10.49
N ILE A 196 4.86 -7.11 -9.38
CA ILE A 196 3.84 -6.93 -8.35
C ILE A 196 2.62 -6.19 -8.90
N THR A 197 2.85 -5.15 -9.73
CA THR A 197 1.78 -4.38 -10.38
C THR A 197 0.88 -5.28 -11.23
N GLU A 198 1.46 -6.17 -12.04
CA GLU A 198 0.72 -7.12 -12.86
C GLU A 198 -0.13 -8.07 -12.00
N VAL A 199 0.48 -8.71 -10.99
CA VAL A 199 -0.22 -9.62 -10.07
C VAL A 199 -1.40 -8.94 -9.39
N VAL A 200 -1.22 -7.72 -8.89
CA VAL A 200 -2.27 -7.00 -8.17
C VAL A 200 -3.35 -6.47 -9.11
N ALA A 201 -2.99 -6.05 -10.34
CA ALA A 201 -3.96 -5.65 -11.35
C ALA A 201 -4.85 -6.84 -11.76
N ASP A 202 -4.27 -8.01 -11.97
CA ASP A 202 -5.02 -9.23 -12.30
C ASP A 202 -5.96 -9.64 -11.16
N TRP A 203 -5.48 -9.61 -9.91
CA TRP A 203 -6.31 -9.87 -8.73
C TRP A 203 -7.47 -8.88 -8.61
N LYS A 204 -7.21 -7.59 -8.87
CA LYS A 204 -8.23 -6.54 -8.87
C LYS A 204 -9.28 -6.76 -9.96
N VAL A 205 -8.87 -7.06 -11.20
CA VAL A 205 -9.78 -7.35 -12.32
C VAL A 205 -10.62 -8.60 -12.04
N ALA A 206 -10.06 -9.59 -11.35
CA ALA A 206 -10.80 -10.79 -10.89
C ALA A 206 -11.79 -10.49 -9.75
N GLY A 207 -11.89 -9.24 -9.28
CA GLY A 207 -12.81 -8.82 -8.21
C GLY A 207 -12.30 -9.09 -6.80
N LYS A 208 -10.99 -9.25 -6.61
CA LYS A 208 -10.34 -9.52 -5.31
C LYS A 208 -10.98 -10.70 -4.57
N PRO A 209 -10.98 -11.92 -5.14
CA PRO A 209 -11.77 -13.05 -4.65
C PRO A 209 -11.40 -13.46 -3.22
N ASP A 210 -10.12 -13.52 -2.89
CA ASP A 210 -9.59 -13.77 -1.55
C ASP A 210 -8.18 -13.20 -1.43
N ARG A 211 -7.74 -12.95 -0.18
CA ARG A 211 -6.44 -12.33 0.06
C ARG A 211 -5.29 -13.32 -0.09
N ILE A 212 -5.50 -14.60 0.27
CA ILE A 212 -4.45 -15.62 0.21
C ILE A 212 -4.01 -15.89 -1.23
N SER A 213 -4.89 -15.77 -2.22
CA SER A 213 -4.54 -15.99 -3.63
C SER A 213 -3.52 -14.96 -4.13
N VAL A 214 -3.71 -13.68 -3.83
CA VAL A 214 -2.74 -12.65 -4.21
C VAL A 214 -1.44 -12.79 -3.43
N LEU A 215 -1.48 -13.12 -2.14
CA LEU A 215 -0.28 -13.34 -1.32
C LEU A 215 0.57 -14.51 -1.85
N ARG A 216 -0.08 -15.63 -2.26
CA ARG A 216 0.61 -16.74 -2.90
C ARG A 216 1.22 -16.37 -4.25
N ALA A 217 0.51 -15.58 -5.05
CA ALA A 217 1.03 -15.09 -6.32
C ALA A 217 2.24 -14.16 -6.12
N LEU A 218 2.20 -13.28 -5.13
CA LEU A 218 3.32 -12.41 -4.75
C LEU A 218 4.53 -13.21 -4.28
N ALA A 219 4.34 -14.29 -3.50
CA ALA A 219 5.41 -15.17 -3.04
C ALA A 219 6.15 -15.90 -4.17
N GLY A 220 5.52 -16.01 -5.35
CA GLY A 220 6.13 -16.57 -6.56
C GLY A 220 7.12 -15.63 -7.26
N ILE A 221 7.15 -14.34 -6.89
CA ILE A 221 8.06 -13.34 -7.47
C ILE A 221 9.41 -13.41 -6.76
N VAL A 222 10.51 -13.50 -7.53
CA VAL A 222 11.86 -13.50 -6.98
C VAL A 222 12.13 -12.20 -6.22
N GLY A 223 12.59 -12.31 -4.98
CA GLY A 223 12.83 -11.16 -4.10
C GLY A 223 11.63 -10.77 -3.23
N VAL A 224 10.49 -11.43 -3.36
CA VAL A 224 9.33 -11.13 -2.52
C VAL A 224 9.17 -12.18 -1.41
N TYR A 225 9.25 -11.73 -0.16
CA TYR A 225 8.95 -12.49 1.04
C TYR A 225 7.55 -12.14 1.55
N VAL A 226 6.71 -13.14 1.77
CA VAL A 226 5.34 -12.97 2.30
C VAL A 226 5.28 -13.59 3.69
N PRO A 227 5.40 -12.81 4.77
CA PRO A 227 5.57 -13.32 6.13
C PRO A 227 4.48 -14.31 6.57
N SER A 228 3.24 -14.07 6.19
CA SER A 228 2.10 -14.93 6.58
C SER A 228 2.14 -16.35 6.01
N LEU A 229 3.04 -16.65 5.08
CA LEU A 229 3.26 -17.98 4.51
C LEU A 229 4.39 -18.75 5.21
N TYR A 230 4.94 -18.19 6.29
CA TYR A 230 6.03 -18.77 7.07
C TYR A 230 5.69 -18.77 8.56
N GLU A 231 6.37 -19.62 9.29
CA GLU A 231 6.33 -19.68 10.75
C GLU A 231 7.71 -19.41 11.32
N ALA A 232 7.79 -18.52 12.29
CA ALA A 232 9.02 -18.23 13.02
C ALA A 232 9.21 -19.24 14.14
N VAL A 233 10.29 -20.00 14.09
CA VAL A 233 10.67 -21.01 15.11
C VAL A 233 11.61 -20.37 16.13
N HIS A 234 11.25 -20.43 17.40
CA HIS A 234 12.00 -19.86 18.51
C HIS A 234 12.56 -20.93 19.44
N ASP A 235 13.69 -20.63 20.09
CA ASP A 235 14.21 -21.45 21.20
C ASP A 235 13.42 -21.21 22.51
N ALA A 236 13.83 -21.95 23.57
CA ALA A 236 13.21 -21.83 24.88
C ALA A 236 13.37 -20.44 25.54
N ASP A 237 14.36 -19.67 25.10
CA ASP A 237 14.64 -18.29 25.55
C ASP A 237 13.96 -17.23 24.69
N GLY A 238 13.17 -17.66 23.68
CA GLY A 238 12.44 -16.76 22.76
C GLY A 238 13.30 -16.16 21.64
N ARG A 239 14.49 -16.71 21.36
CA ARG A 239 15.32 -16.27 20.23
C ARG A 239 14.85 -16.95 18.96
N LEU A 240 14.75 -16.18 17.88
CA LEU A 240 14.47 -16.72 16.55
C LEU A 240 15.60 -17.67 16.14
N LEU A 241 15.26 -18.90 15.80
CA LEU A 241 16.17 -19.93 15.27
C LEU A 241 16.14 -19.96 13.75
N GLU A 242 14.94 -20.04 13.19
CA GLU A 242 14.72 -20.10 11.75
C GLU A 242 13.28 -19.66 11.43
N THR A 243 13.05 -19.36 10.15
CA THR A 243 11.73 -19.10 9.59
C THR A 243 11.45 -20.19 8.54
N VAL A 244 10.40 -20.97 8.74
CA VAL A 244 10.07 -22.14 7.90
C VAL A 244 8.81 -21.89 7.09
N PRO A 245 8.76 -22.28 5.79
CA PRO A 245 7.55 -22.16 5.00
C PRO A 245 6.46 -23.11 5.52
N ILE A 246 5.23 -22.59 5.66
CA ILE A 246 4.04 -23.34 6.05
C ILE A 246 3.01 -23.42 4.92
N ASP A 247 3.25 -22.76 3.82
CA ASP A 247 2.40 -22.77 2.62
C ASP A 247 3.20 -23.28 1.41
N PRO A 248 2.59 -24.12 0.54
CA PRO A 248 3.30 -24.65 -0.63
C PRO A 248 3.78 -23.60 -1.64
N ALA A 249 3.20 -22.39 -1.64
CA ALA A 249 3.63 -21.29 -2.49
C ALA A 249 4.87 -20.56 -1.95
N ALA A 250 5.21 -20.76 -0.66
CA ALA A 250 6.35 -20.13 -0.03
C ALA A 250 7.66 -20.85 -0.42
N PRO A 251 8.63 -20.18 -1.07
CA PRO A 251 9.92 -20.80 -1.35
C PRO A 251 10.68 -21.04 -0.06
N PRO A 252 11.46 -22.14 0.05
CA PRO A 252 12.26 -22.43 1.24
C PRO A 252 13.36 -21.39 1.50
N VAL A 253 13.76 -20.67 0.46
CA VAL A 253 14.72 -19.56 0.51
C VAL A 253 14.21 -18.47 -0.40
N VAL A 254 14.11 -17.26 0.13
CA VAL A 254 13.80 -16.08 -0.68
C VAL A 254 15.13 -15.45 -1.10
N GLU A 255 15.43 -15.54 -2.39
CA GLU A 255 16.62 -14.91 -2.96
C GLU A 255 16.40 -13.42 -3.17
N LYS A 256 17.38 -12.59 -2.81
CA LYS A 256 17.28 -11.15 -3.07
C LYS A 256 17.23 -10.88 -4.59
N ARG A 257 16.43 -9.91 -5.00
CA ARG A 257 16.46 -9.40 -6.38
C ARG A 257 17.70 -8.55 -6.60
N THR A 258 18.32 -8.72 -7.74
CA THR A 258 19.43 -7.87 -8.21
C THR A 258 19.19 -7.56 -9.68
N VAL A 259 19.19 -6.28 -10.03
CA VAL A 259 19.13 -5.82 -11.41
C VAL A 259 20.54 -5.87 -12.00
N ALA A 260 20.70 -6.57 -13.12
CA ALA A 260 22.02 -6.81 -13.72
C ALA A 260 22.54 -5.59 -14.49
N ASP A 261 21.64 -4.85 -15.14
CA ASP A 261 21.92 -3.65 -15.94
C ASP A 261 20.92 -2.56 -15.55
N LEU A 262 21.43 -1.43 -15.05
CA LEU A 262 20.67 -0.23 -14.70
C LEU A 262 20.72 0.78 -15.84
#